data_76f23b6565d48ffb373f6b62794a7174
#
_entry.id   76f23b6565d48ffb373f6b62794a7174
#
_cell.length_a   1.000
_cell.length_b   1.000
_cell.length_c   1.000
_cell.angle_alpha   90.00
_cell.angle_beta   90.00
_cell.angle_gamma   90.00
#
_symmetry.space_group_name_H-M   'P 1'
#
loop_
_entity.id
_entity.type
_entity.pdbx_description
1 polymer ?
#
loop_
_entity_poly.entity_id
_entity_poly.type
_entity_poly.pdbx_seq_one_letter_code
_entity_poly.pdbx_strand_id
1 'polypeptide(L)'
;MIKLPNRITLIGMSGVGKTSIGQLLAQKTNYTFIDTDKLIQHSINKPLHIYINQHSESEFLALEESIILSSHPLPDQLILSTGGSVIYSIKIMTFLSQHSTIIYLKDSLNNIQKRIKSFKTRGLIKNNKKTLKDLFIERETLYNNYTSITIPIGPIFNVENQVEKIISSLS
;
A
#
# COMPACT_ATOMS: atom_id res chain seq x y z
N MET A 1 -22.24 -18.10 -2.85
CA MET A 1 -21.49 -17.03 -2.14
C MET A 1 -20.08 -17.00 -2.67
N ILE A 2 -19.62 -15.85 -3.15
CA ILE A 2 -18.22 -15.66 -3.59
C ILE A 2 -17.35 -15.77 -2.34
N LYS A 3 -16.41 -16.74 -2.36
CA LYS A 3 -15.48 -16.93 -1.24
C LYS A 3 -14.25 -16.07 -1.49
N LEU A 4 -14.24 -14.87 -0.94
CA LEU A 4 -13.07 -13.99 -0.98
C LEU A 4 -11.90 -14.56 -0.17
N PRO A 5 -10.63 -14.24 -0.54
CA PRO A 5 -9.47 -14.58 0.27
C PRO A 5 -9.60 -14.04 1.69
N ASN A 6 -9.18 -14.81 2.68
CA ASN A 6 -9.29 -14.42 4.10
C ASN A 6 -8.56 -13.09 4.40
N ARG A 7 -7.46 -12.83 3.68
CA ARG A 7 -6.71 -11.57 3.82
C ARG A 7 -6.31 -11.05 2.45
N ILE A 8 -6.45 -9.74 2.27
CA ILE A 8 -6.10 -9.02 1.04
C ILE A 8 -5.15 -7.88 1.40
N THR A 9 -4.02 -7.82 0.72
CA THR A 9 -3.05 -6.72 0.87
C THR A 9 -3.04 -5.86 -0.39
N LEU A 10 -3.26 -4.55 -0.22
CA LEU A 10 -3.19 -3.58 -1.29
C LEU A 10 -1.80 -2.94 -1.34
N ILE A 11 -1.10 -3.11 -2.46
CA ILE A 11 0.18 -2.47 -2.75
C ILE A 11 0.07 -1.50 -3.93
N GLY A 12 1.05 -0.61 -4.06
CA GLY A 12 1.13 0.37 -5.15
C GLY A 12 1.62 1.73 -4.69
N MET A 13 1.84 2.62 -5.64
CA MET A 13 2.39 3.96 -5.39
C MET A 13 1.54 4.76 -4.41
N SER A 14 2.19 5.66 -3.67
CA SER A 14 1.49 6.68 -2.88
C SER A 14 0.57 7.50 -3.81
N GLY A 15 -0.66 7.76 -3.38
CA GLY A 15 -1.65 8.50 -4.17
C GLY A 15 -2.42 7.67 -5.20
N VAL A 16 -2.17 6.36 -5.33
CA VAL A 16 -2.95 5.49 -6.23
C VAL A 16 -4.37 5.20 -5.73
N GLY A 17 -4.64 5.41 -4.42
CA GLY A 17 -5.98 5.24 -3.85
C GLY A 17 -6.15 4.06 -2.90
N LYS A 18 -5.06 3.41 -2.46
CA LYS A 18 -5.11 2.22 -1.57
C LYS A 18 -6.01 2.39 -0.35
N THR A 19 -5.86 3.48 0.37
CA THR A 19 -6.64 3.74 1.59
C THR A 19 -8.13 3.84 1.29
N SER A 20 -8.53 4.65 0.28
CA SER A 20 -9.95 4.85 -0.06
C SER A 20 -10.59 3.58 -0.60
N ILE A 21 -9.88 2.87 -1.49
CA ILE A 21 -10.33 1.59 -2.05
C ILE A 21 -10.41 0.53 -0.96
N GLY A 22 -9.40 0.43 -0.10
CA GLY A 22 -9.36 -0.54 0.99
C GLY A 22 -10.47 -0.34 2.01
N GLN A 23 -10.77 0.91 2.38
CA GLN A 23 -11.86 1.23 3.29
C GLN A 23 -13.22 0.81 2.72
N LEU A 24 -13.52 1.16 1.46
CA LEU A 24 -14.78 0.78 0.83
C LEU A 24 -14.87 -0.73 0.59
N LEU A 25 -13.78 -1.38 0.19
CA LEU A 25 -13.72 -2.83 0.05
C LEU A 25 -14.02 -3.52 1.38
N ALA A 26 -13.40 -3.08 2.47
CA ALA A 26 -13.63 -3.63 3.80
C ALA A 26 -15.10 -3.45 4.24
N GLN A 27 -15.68 -2.27 4.00
CA GLN A 27 -17.08 -2.01 4.28
C GLN A 27 -18.02 -2.95 3.49
N LYS A 28 -17.79 -3.11 2.18
CA LYS A 28 -18.64 -3.96 1.32
C LYS A 28 -18.52 -5.46 1.64
N THR A 29 -17.37 -5.88 2.17
CA THR A 29 -17.08 -7.29 2.46
C THR A 29 -17.24 -7.66 3.95
N ASN A 30 -17.48 -6.67 4.80
CA ASN A 30 -17.49 -6.80 6.27
C ASN A 30 -16.14 -7.30 6.82
N TYR A 31 -15.03 -6.85 6.19
CA TYR A 31 -13.66 -7.14 6.62
C TYR A 31 -13.12 -6.01 7.49
N THR A 32 -12.15 -6.33 8.35
CA THR A 32 -11.37 -5.34 9.08
C THR A 32 -10.45 -4.59 8.12
N PHE A 33 -10.37 -3.25 8.25
CA PHE A 33 -9.44 -2.42 7.49
C PHE A 33 -8.27 -1.95 8.36
N ILE A 34 -7.05 -2.19 7.90
CA ILE A 34 -5.82 -1.69 8.52
C ILE A 34 -4.98 -0.95 7.48
N ASP A 35 -4.50 0.24 7.86
CA ASP A 35 -3.55 1.04 7.07
C ASP A 35 -2.21 1.08 7.81
N THR A 36 -1.15 0.56 7.18
CA THR A 36 0.17 0.45 7.84
C THR A 36 0.79 1.80 8.14
N ASP A 37 0.56 2.83 7.30
CA ASP A 37 1.03 4.18 7.57
C ASP A 37 0.40 4.73 8.86
N LYS A 38 -0.87 4.42 9.13
CA LYS A 38 -1.55 4.79 10.38
C LYS A 38 -1.03 4.00 11.57
N LEU A 39 -0.75 2.69 11.41
CA LEU A 39 -0.12 1.89 12.46
C LEU A 39 1.23 2.46 12.87
N ILE A 40 2.07 2.80 11.89
CA ILE A 40 3.38 3.40 12.15
C ILE A 40 3.22 4.74 12.88
N GLN A 41 2.35 5.63 12.38
CA GLN A 41 2.11 6.92 13.02
C GLN A 41 1.63 6.79 14.47
N HIS A 42 0.76 5.82 14.74
CA HIS A 42 0.30 5.54 16.10
C HIS A 42 1.43 5.05 16.99
N SER A 43 2.26 4.13 16.50
CA SER A 43 3.40 3.58 17.24
C SER A 43 4.43 4.62 17.63
N ILE A 44 4.72 5.57 16.72
CA ILE A 44 5.72 6.63 16.97
C ILE A 44 5.12 7.92 17.58
N ASN A 45 3.79 7.96 17.72
CA ASN A 45 3.03 9.12 18.19
C ASN A 45 3.39 10.43 17.46
N LYS A 46 3.64 10.35 16.16
CA LYS A 46 4.03 11.48 15.29
C LYS A 46 3.51 11.28 13.86
N PRO A 47 3.26 12.37 13.13
CA PRO A 47 3.00 12.28 11.68
C PRO A 47 4.19 11.65 10.95
N LEU A 48 3.89 10.76 9.99
CA LEU A 48 4.90 9.99 9.28
C LEU A 48 5.95 10.86 8.57
N HIS A 49 5.52 11.96 7.94
CA HIS A 49 6.43 12.88 7.25
C HIS A 49 7.44 13.55 8.18
N ILE A 50 7.09 13.79 9.45
CA ILE A 50 8.01 14.35 10.45
C ILE A 50 9.09 13.30 10.76
N TYR A 51 8.69 12.05 10.98
CA TYR A 51 9.64 10.98 11.25
C TYR A 51 10.62 10.79 10.08
N ILE A 52 10.10 10.68 8.86
CA ILE A 52 10.92 10.49 7.64
C ILE A 52 11.89 11.67 7.41
N ASN A 53 11.52 12.89 7.79
CA ASN A 53 12.42 14.03 7.66
C ASN A 53 13.55 14.05 8.72
N GLN A 54 13.36 13.39 9.85
CA GLN A 54 14.29 13.34 10.98
C GLN A 54 15.23 12.14 10.97
N HIS A 55 14.88 11.08 10.20
CA HIS A 55 15.59 9.81 10.18
C HIS A 55 16.04 9.44 8.76
N SER A 56 16.99 8.52 8.67
CA SER A 56 17.42 7.95 7.40
C SER A 56 16.35 7.04 6.79
N GLU A 57 16.46 6.79 5.50
CA GLU A 57 15.61 5.83 4.79
C GLU A 57 15.70 4.43 5.41
N SER A 58 16.90 3.99 5.78
CA SER A 58 17.13 2.69 6.39
C SER A 58 16.47 2.56 7.76
N GLU A 59 16.48 3.62 8.59
CA GLU A 59 15.80 3.63 9.88
C GLU A 59 14.28 3.55 9.71
N PHE A 60 13.74 4.27 8.73
CA PHE A 60 12.31 4.18 8.44
C PHE A 60 11.90 2.79 7.95
N LEU A 61 12.65 2.19 7.03
CA LEU A 61 12.38 0.83 6.54
C LEU A 61 12.48 -0.22 7.64
N ALA A 62 13.45 -0.08 8.56
CA ALA A 62 13.57 -0.96 9.72
C ALA A 62 12.38 -0.82 10.68
N LEU A 63 11.90 0.40 10.91
CA LEU A 63 10.71 0.66 11.71
C LEU A 63 9.46 0.06 11.06
N GLU A 64 9.24 0.29 9.77
CA GLU A 64 8.12 -0.26 9.00
C GLU A 64 8.13 -1.80 9.07
N GLU A 65 9.31 -2.42 8.87
CA GLU A 65 9.50 -3.87 8.98
C GLU A 65 9.14 -4.39 10.38
N SER A 66 9.67 -3.77 11.42
CA SER A 66 9.40 -4.16 12.81
C SER A 66 7.90 -4.11 13.14
N ILE A 67 7.21 -3.02 12.77
CA ILE A 67 5.79 -2.83 13.08
C ILE A 67 4.91 -3.82 12.33
N ILE A 68 5.15 -4.02 11.04
CA ILE A 68 4.34 -4.93 10.23
C ILE A 68 4.52 -6.38 10.67
N LEU A 69 5.75 -6.81 10.91
CA LEU A 69 6.04 -8.18 11.33
C LEU A 69 5.56 -8.48 12.76
N SER A 70 5.60 -7.49 13.67
CA SER A 70 5.07 -7.63 15.02
C SER A 70 3.53 -7.66 15.09
N SER A 71 2.84 -7.32 14.00
CA SER A 71 1.38 -7.39 13.92
C SER A 71 0.85 -8.82 13.74
N HIS A 72 1.71 -9.83 13.71
CA HIS A 72 1.31 -11.24 13.67
C HIS A 72 0.81 -11.74 15.04
N PRO A 73 -0.26 -12.57 15.11
CA PRO A 73 -1.08 -13.05 13.99
C PRO A 73 -2.01 -11.98 13.42
N LEU A 74 -2.05 -11.89 12.08
CA LEU A 74 -2.97 -10.97 11.41
C LEU A 74 -4.43 -11.43 11.63
N PRO A 75 -5.37 -10.49 11.82
CA PRO A 75 -6.79 -10.82 11.90
C PRO A 75 -7.28 -11.60 10.69
N ASP A 76 -8.32 -12.38 10.88
CA ASP A 76 -9.08 -12.93 9.77
C ASP A 76 -9.97 -11.85 9.13
N GLN A 77 -10.36 -12.07 7.88
CA GLN A 77 -11.17 -11.11 7.11
C GLN A 77 -10.56 -9.70 7.12
N LEU A 78 -9.31 -9.61 6.64
CA LEU A 78 -8.51 -8.38 6.68
C LEU A 78 -8.27 -7.80 5.30
N ILE A 79 -8.46 -6.48 5.19
CA ILE A 79 -7.94 -5.65 4.10
C ILE A 79 -6.79 -4.80 4.67
N LEU A 80 -5.57 -5.05 4.19
CA LEU A 80 -4.37 -4.31 4.58
C LEU A 80 -3.96 -3.33 3.48
N SER A 81 -3.90 -2.04 3.78
CA SER A 81 -3.34 -1.00 2.91
C SER A 81 -1.92 -0.68 3.36
N THR A 82 -0.94 -0.81 2.46
CA THR A 82 0.48 -0.62 2.80
C THR A 82 1.02 0.74 2.37
N GLY A 83 2.11 1.16 3.01
CA GLY A 83 2.96 2.24 2.49
C GLY A 83 3.56 1.89 1.12
N GLY A 84 3.94 2.91 0.34
CA GLY A 84 4.55 2.68 -0.98
C GLY A 84 5.97 2.12 -0.91
N SER A 85 6.60 2.16 0.26
CA SER A 85 7.96 1.68 0.53
C SER A 85 8.05 0.21 0.92
N VAL A 86 6.93 -0.42 1.29
CA VAL A 86 6.88 -1.79 1.80
C VAL A 86 7.63 -2.80 0.92
N ILE A 87 7.66 -2.55 -0.39
CA ILE A 87 8.29 -3.42 -1.40
C ILE A 87 9.81 -3.48 -1.30
N TYR A 88 10.44 -2.58 -0.54
CA TYR A 88 11.89 -2.61 -0.30
C TYR A 88 12.28 -3.62 0.79
N SER A 89 11.36 -4.06 1.65
CA SER A 89 11.61 -5.12 2.61
C SER A 89 11.19 -6.49 2.06
N ILE A 90 12.17 -7.31 1.71
CA ILE A 90 11.96 -8.70 1.29
C ILE A 90 11.22 -9.48 2.39
N LYS A 91 11.54 -9.23 3.66
CA LYS A 91 10.91 -9.92 4.79
C LYS A 91 9.42 -9.61 4.89
N ILE A 92 9.04 -8.31 4.80
CA ILE A 92 7.62 -7.93 4.78
C ILE A 92 6.91 -8.58 3.60
N MET A 93 7.47 -8.46 2.41
CA MET A 93 6.81 -8.96 1.20
C MET A 93 6.68 -10.49 1.19
N THR A 94 7.68 -11.21 1.69
CA THR A 94 7.59 -12.66 1.89
C THR A 94 6.48 -13.00 2.90
N PHE A 95 6.46 -12.32 4.04
CA PHE A 95 5.42 -12.50 5.06
C PHE A 95 4.01 -12.25 4.49
N LEU A 96 3.80 -11.13 3.80
CA LEU A 96 2.51 -10.77 3.22
C LEU A 96 2.08 -11.76 2.12
N SER A 97 3.02 -12.23 1.28
CA SER A 97 2.73 -13.22 0.24
C SER A 97 2.29 -14.58 0.80
N GLN A 98 2.79 -14.95 1.97
CA GLN A 98 2.41 -16.20 2.64
C GLN A 98 1.06 -16.10 3.37
N HIS A 99 0.63 -14.89 3.75
CA HIS A 99 -0.51 -14.70 4.64
C HIS A 99 -1.70 -13.97 4.00
N SER A 100 -1.54 -13.43 2.78
CA SER A 100 -2.58 -12.65 2.10
C SER A 100 -2.51 -12.75 0.57
N THR A 101 -3.62 -12.46 -0.10
CA THR A 101 -3.63 -12.21 -1.55
C THR A 101 -3.18 -10.79 -1.82
N ILE A 102 -2.08 -10.61 -2.56
CA ILE A 102 -1.51 -9.29 -2.85
C ILE A 102 -2.13 -8.73 -4.12
N ILE A 103 -2.78 -7.58 -4.00
CA ILE A 103 -3.37 -6.83 -5.10
C ILE A 103 -2.55 -5.57 -5.36
N TYR A 104 -2.01 -5.45 -6.57
CA TYR A 104 -1.32 -4.26 -7.03
C TYR A 104 -2.28 -3.30 -7.71
N LEU A 105 -2.49 -2.14 -7.12
CA LEU A 105 -3.23 -1.03 -7.73
C LEU A 105 -2.27 -0.26 -8.64
N LYS A 106 -2.39 -0.50 -9.95
CA LYS A 106 -1.51 0.05 -10.98
C LYS A 106 -2.11 1.28 -11.63
N ASP A 107 -1.34 2.37 -11.71
CA ASP A 107 -1.72 3.58 -12.45
C ASP A 107 -0.52 4.23 -13.10
N SER A 108 -0.75 5.10 -14.06
CA SER A 108 0.30 5.87 -14.70
C SER A 108 0.88 6.94 -13.76
N LEU A 109 2.15 7.27 -13.95
CA LEU A 109 2.80 8.37 -13.21
C LEU A 109 2.03 9.68 -13.35
N ASN A 110 1.54 10.00 -14.54
CA ASN A 110 0.78 11.21 -14.81
C ASN A 110 -0.51 11.29 -13.98
N ASN A 111 -1.27 10.20 -13.88
CA ASN A 111 -2.48 10.16 -13.07
C ASN A 111 -2.18 10.30 -11.57
N ILE A 112 -1.12 9.64 -11.10
CA ILE A 112 -0.66 9.74 -9.71
C ILE A 112 -0.24 11.17 -9.39
N GLN A 113 0.53 11.82 -10.27
CA GLN A 113 0.96 13.21 -10.10
C GLN A 113 -0.22 14.18 -9.98
N LYS A 114 -1.26 14.00 -10.80
CA LYS A 114 -2.48 14.84 -10.75
C LYS A 114 -3.24 14.71 -9.41
N ARG A 115 -3.19 13.53 -8.77
CA ARG A 115 -3.87 13.28 -7.48
C ARG A 115 -3.06 13.71 -6.27
N ILE A 116 -1.75 13.75 -6.38
CA ILE A 116 -0.89 14.17 -5.26
C ILE A 116 -0.66 15.68 -5.36
N LYS A 117 -1.44 16.45 -4.58
CA LYS A 117 -1.29 17.91 -4.50
C LYS A 117 0.05 18.36 -3.89
N SER A 118 0.67 17.52 -3.06
CA SER A 118 1.98 17.79 -2.45
C SER A 118 2.72 16.49 -2.12
N PHE A 119 3.87 16.29 -2.74
CA PHE A 119 4.77 15.17 -2.43
C PHE A 119 5.47 15.33 -1.08
N LYS A 120 5.66 16.59 -0.64
CA LYS A 120 6.36 16.90 0.62
C LYS A 120 5.60 16.45 1.86
N THR A 121 4.27 16.45 1.81
CA THR A 121 3.43 16.11 2.97
C THR A 121 3.10 14.63 3.09
N ARG A 122 3.44 13.80 2.11
CA ARG A 122 3.07 12.38 2.09
C ARG A 122 4.17 11.41 2.51
N GLY A 123 5.29 11.92 3.05
CA GLY A 123 6.34 11.03 3.54
C GLY A 123 6.89 10.09 2.45
N LEU A 124 7.00 10.57 1.22
CA LEU A 124 7.74 9.81 0.22
C LEU A 124 9.18 9.72 0.67
N ILE A 125 9.69 8.51 0.80
CA ILE A 125 11.11 8.30 1.12
C ILE A 125 11.92 9.06 0.09
N LYS A 126 12.56 10.12 0.55
CA LYS A 126 13.47 10.93 -0.25
C LYS A 126 14.83 10.23 -0.29
N ASN A 127 15.03 9.43 -1.29
CA ASN A 127 16.40 9.30 -1.78
C ASN A 127 16.71 10.65 -2.47
N ASN A 128 17.53 11.49 -1.83
CA ASN A 128 17.83 12.86 -2.28
C ASN A 128 18.43 12.95 -3.70
N LYS A 129 18.62 11.83 -4.38
CA LYS A 129 19.18 11.71 -5.73
C LYS A 129 18.16 11.19 -6.77
N LYS A 130 16.96 10.70 -6.36
CA LYS A 130 15.98 10.12 -7.29
C LYS A 130 14.81 11.08 -7.53
N THR A 131 14.41 11.20 -8.78
CA THR A 131 13.16 11.89 -9.17
C THR A 131 11.95 10.99 -8.84
N LEU A 132 10.76 11.57 -8.81
CA LEU A 132 9.53 10.77 -8.67
C LEU A 132 9.40 9.75 -9.81
N LYS A 133 9.85 10.09 -11.01
CA LYS A 133 9.84 9.17 -12.15
C LYS A 133 10.76 7.98 -11.92
N ASP A 134 11.96 8.20 -11.37
CA ASP A 134 12.88 7.12 -11.06
C ASP A 134 12.32 6.18 -9.99
N LEU A 135 11.73 6.75 -8.93
CA LEU A 135 11.03 5.98 -7.89
C LEU A 135 9.83 5.20 -8.44
N PHE A 136 9.10 5.80 -9.37
CA PHE A 136 7.95 5.14 -10.00
C PHE A 136 8.39 3.91 -10.80
N ILE A 137 9.39 4.06 -11.67
CA ILE A 137 9.90 2.96 -12.51
C ILE A 137 10.47 1.84 -11.65
N GLU A 138 11.29 2.17 -10.66
CA GLU A 138 11.88 1.20 -9.74
C GLU A 138 10.82 0.42 -8.97
N ARG A 139 9.85 1.13 -8.36
CA ARG A 139 8.79 0.52 -7.57
C ARG A 139 7.82 -0.29 -8.41
N GLU A 140 7.51 0.14 -9.63
CA GLU A 140 6.65 -0.62 -10.55
C GLU A 140 7.23 -2.01 -10.82
N THR A 141 8.54 -2.09 -11.07
CA THR A 141 9.24 -3.36 -11.25
C THR A 141 9.12 -4.24 -9.99
N LEU A 142 9.34 -3.65 -8.82
CA LEU A 142 9.26 -4.39 -7.55
C LEU A 142 7.83 -4.84 -7.23
N TYR A 143 6.80 -3.99 -7.45
CA TYR A 143 5.40 -4.39 -7.25
C TYR A 143 5.03 -5.60 -8.09
N ASN A 144 5.45 -5.66 -9.35
CA ASN A 144 5.17 -6.77 -10.25
C ASN A 144 5.74 -8.11 -9.76
N ASN A 145 6.83 -8.10 -8.97
CA ASN A 145 7.45 -9.32 -8.44
C ASN A 145 6.61 -10.02 -7.35
N TYR A 146 5.71 -9.27 -6.69
CA TYR A 146 4.98 -9.78 -5.53
C TYR A 146 3.46 -9.85 -5.75
N THR A 147 2.97 -9.34 -6.87
CA THR A 147 1.52 -9.25 -7.07
C THR A 147 0.88 -10.57 -7.46
N SER A 148 -0.25 -10.88 -6.84
CA SER A 148 -1.14 -11.97 -7.26
C SER A 148 -2.11 -11.49 -8.34
N ILE A 149 -2.62 -10.25 -8.21
CA ILE A 149 -3.60 -9.64 -9.10
C ILE A 149 -3.23 -8.18 -9.32
N THR A 150 -3.25 -7.72 -10.58
CA THR A 150 -3.07 -6.31 -10.92
C THR A 150 -4.40 -5.68 -11.32
N ILE A 151 -4.76 -4.57 -10.65
CA ILE A 151 -5.96 -3.79 -10.94
C ILE A 151 -5.55 -2.44 -11.56
N PRO A 152 -5.85 -2.21 -12.84
CA PRO A 152 -5.60 -0.92 -13.47
C PRO A 152 -6.62 0.13 -12.98
N ILE A 153 -6.11 1.26 -12.48
CA ILE A 153 -6.95 2.34 -11.94
C ILE A 153 -7.48 3.24 -13.04
N GLY A 154 -6.61 3.76 -13.90
CA GLY A 154 -6.96 4.60 -15.04
C GLY A 154 -7.19 6.08 -14.70
N PRO A 155 -7.49 6.90 -15.73
CA PRO A 155 -7.50 8.36 -15.60
C PRO A 155 -8.68 8.90 -14.77
N ILE A 156 -9.81 8.21 -14.79
CA ILE A 156 -11.00 8.56 -13.99
C ILE A 156 -10.98 7.69 -12.74
N PHE A 157 -10.66 8.32 -11.62
CA PHE A 157 -10.64 7.63 -10.33
C PHE A 157 -12.06 7.56 -9.75
N ASN A 158 -12.61 6.35 -9.73
CA ASN A 158 -13.88 6.05 -9.08
C ASN A 158 -13.68 4.85 -8.15
N VAL A 159 -13.88 5.06 -6.86
CA VAL A 159 -13.58 4.07 -5.81
C VAL A 159 -14.50 2.85 -5.93
N GLU A 160 -15.81 3.09 -6.19
CA GLU A 160 -16.80 2.01 -6.34
C GLU A 160 -16.41 1.06 -7.47
N ASN A 161 -16.11 1.61 -8.65
CA ASN A 161 -15.72 0.82 -9.81
C ASN A 161 -14.44 0.00 -9.54
N GLN A 162 -13.48 0.56 -8.78
CA GLN A 162 -12.26 -0.19 -8.45
C GLN A 162 -12.55 -1.34 -7.47
N VAL A 163 -13.42 -1.11 -6.49
CA VAL A 163 -13.84 -2.17 -5.56
C VAL A 163 -14.58 -3.29 -6.28
N GLU A 164 -15.46 -2.97 -7.22
CA GLU A 164 -16.16 -3.97 -8.03
C GLU A 164 -15.20 -4.80 -8.90
N LYS A 165 -14.20 -4.16 -9.53
CA LYS A 165 -13.14 -4.88 -10.26
C LYS A 165 -12.35 -5.83 -9.35
N ILE A 166 -12.01 -5.39 -8.13
CA ILE A 166 -11.30 -6.23 -7.16
C ILE A 166 -12.16 -7.44 -6.81
N ILE A 167 -13.42 -7.24 -6.43
CA ILE A 167 -14.32 -8.32 -6.05
C ILE A 167 -14.48 -9.32 -7.23
N SER A 168 -14.70 -8.81 -8.45
CA SER A 168 -14.83 -9.65 -9.65
C SER A 168 -13.55 -10.42 -9.98
N SER A 169 -12.38 -9.87 -9.68
CA SER A 169 -11.09 -10.53 -9.94
C SER A 169 -10.73 -11.60 -8.90
N LEU A 170 -11.42 -11.61 -7.76
CA LEU A 170 -11.24 -12.54 -6.66
C LEU A 170 -12.28 -13.67 -6.65
N SER A 171 -13.26 -13.60 -7.58
CA SER A 171 -14.39 -14.55 -7.72
C SER A 171 -14.09 -15.72 -8.69
#